data_123edc46cd20fc3d588966f85a66a94d
#
_entry.id   123edc46cd20fc3d588966f85a66a94d
#
_cell.length_a   1.000
_cell.length_b   1.000
_cell.length_c   1.000
_cell.angle_alpha   90.00
_cell.angle_beta   90.00
_cell.angle_gamma   90.00
#
_symmetry.space_group_name_H-M   'P 1'
#
loop_
_entity.id
_entity.type
_entity.pdbx_description
1 polymer ?
#
loop_
_entity_poly.entity_id
_entity_poly.type
_entity_poly.pdbx_seq_one_letter_code
_entity_poly.pdbx_strand_id
1 'polypeptide(L)'
;MYYIASCSCGNDSMAMIYELVKRKYPLNEIVFYSNGMDFKAIYHLWEQVKAKFEPLGVVCTELKPKNEFLFDMFERWKEKRDTGEMVQGDGWCGGGCRWGTFEKISTINKYSKDKNATVYVGLAKDEQKRILDLEDFKVAPLDDWNLTQADCLKINRENGVKWLEQADNGEWVDLYDILDRVSCWCCANKNLWELYNIWKYFPKTYWQGLKDMQSRLDEPMKNFKNKKFGEYGNVFDLEKVFESGYVPKHIRKR
;
A
#
# COMPACT_ATOMS: atom_id res chain seq x y z
N MET A 1 -21.67 -2.60 -20.74
CA MET A 1 -20.59 -3.20 -19.95
C MET A 1 -20.09 -2.13 -18.98
N TYR A 2 -19.88 -2.44 -17.73
CA TYR A 2 -19.47 -1.49 -16.70
C TYR A 2 -17.97 -1.65 -16.44
N TYR A 3 -17.22 -0.56 -16.34
CA TYR A 3 -15.76 -0.56 -16.22
C TYR A 3 -15.32 0.16 -14.94
N ILE A 4 -14.56 -0.53 -14.12
CA ILE A 4 -14.04 -0.04 -12.84
C ILE A 4 -12.51 0.04 -12.89
N ALA A 5 -11.90 1.15 -12.48
CA ALA A 5 -10.49 1.21 -12.21
C ALA A 5 -10.22 0.98 -10.71
N SER A 6 -9.46 -0.06 -10.37
CA SER A 6 -8.99 -0.28 -9.00
C SER A 6 -7.83 0.67 -8.69
N CYS A 7 -8.09 1.67 -7.84
CA CYS A 7 -7.13 2.69 -7.44
C CYS A 7 -6.60 2.41 -6.03
N SER A 8 -5.29 2.34 -5.88
CA SER A 8 -4.62 2.35 -4.58
C SER A 8 -3.98 3.71 -4.27
N CYS A 9 -4.16 4.68 -5.14
CA CYS A 9 -3.41 5.95 -5.16
C CYS A 9 -1.88 5.76 -5.14
N GLY A 10 -1.38 4.56 -5.44
CA GLY A 10 0.03 4.29 -5.68
C GLY A 10 0.44 4.55 -7.14
N ASN A 11 1.73 4.44 -7.41
CA ASN A 11 2.34 4.78 -8.70
C ASN A 11 1.58 4.21 -9.91
N ASP A 12 1.42 2.90 -9.96
CA ASP A 12 0.91 2.22 -11.17
C ASP A 12 -0.59 2.47 -11.37
N SER A 13 -1.37 2.45 -10.29
CA SER A 13 -2.81 2.71 -10.36
C SER A 13 -3.14 4.15 -10.76
N MET A 14 -2.35 5.12 -10.33
CA MET A 14 -2.52 6.52 -10.73
C MET A 14 -2.19 6.70 -12.22
N ALA A 15 -1.02 6.20 -12.67
CA ALA A 15 -0.64 6.26 -14.08
C ALA A 15 -1.68 5.56 -14.98
N MET A 16 -2.19 4.41 -14.56
CA MET A 16 -3.25 3.68 -15.27
C MET A 16 -4.49 4.56 -15.48
N ILE A 17 -4.99 5.21 -14.44
CA ILE A 17 -6.20 6.04 -14.53
C ILE A 17 -5.99 7.22 -15.49
N TYR A 18 -4.85 7.88 -15.42
CA TYR A 18 -4.52 8.98 -16.36
C TYR A 18 -4.44 8.51 -17.81
N GLU A 19 -3.80 7.37 -18.06
CA GLU A 19 -3.68 6.81 -19.40
C GLU A 19 -5.01 6.26 -19.93
N LEU A 20 -5.87 5.66 -19.08
CA LEU A 20 -7.23 5.26 -19.48
C LEU A 20 -8.01 6.45 -20.06
N VAL A 21 -8.02 7.57 -19.37
CA VAL A 21 -8.74 8.78 -19.81
C VAL A 21 -8.08 9.38 -21.06
N LYS A 22 -6.76 9.52 -21.08
CA LYS A 22 -6.00 10.04 -22.22
C LYS A 22 -6.23 9.21 -23.49
N ARG A 23 -6.30 7.89 -23.36
CA ARG A 23 -6.53 6.93 -24.45
C ARG A 23 -8.01 6.68 -24.75
N LYS A 24 -8.92 7.39 -24.02
CA LYS A 24 -10.37 7.29 -24.21
C LYS A 24 -10.93 5.87 -23.99
N TYR A 25 -10.35 5.13 -23.06
CA TYR A 25 -10.91 3.86 -22.63
C TYR A 25 -12.19 4.11 -21.82
N PRO A 26 -13.18 3.19 -21.90
CA PRO A 26 -14.39 3.33 -21.09
C PRO A 26 -14.05 3.23 -19.62
N LEU A 27 -14.47 4.21 -18.82
CA LEU A 27 -14.26 4.28 -17.37
C LEU A 27 -15.52 4.84 -16.72
N ASN A 28 -16.25 3.99 -16.02
CA ASN A 28 -17.47 4.37 -15.32
C ASN A 28 -17.20 4.74 -13.86
N GLU A 29 -16.21 4.06 -13.25
CA GLU A 29 -15.99 4.21 -11.81
C GLU A 29 -14.51 3.99 -11.45
N ILE A 30 -14.03 4.76 -10.47
CA ILE A 30 -12.75 4.56 -9.80
C ILE A 30 -13.04 4.10 -8.37
N VAL A 31 -12.48 2.96 -7.97
CA VAL A 31 -12.69 2.37 -6.65
C VAL A 31 -11.40 2.41 -5.86
N PHE A 32 -11.42 3.09 -4.71
CA PHE A 32 -10.34 3.13 -3.73
C PHE A 32 -10.72 2.27 -2.52
N TYR A 33 -9.80 1.44 -2.04
CA TYR A 33 -9.98 0.69 -0.80
C TYR A 33 -9.05 1.26 0.26
N SER A 34 -9.64 1.83 1.31
CA SER A 34 -8.95 2.40 2.45
C SER A 34 -9.01 1.45 3.64
N ASN A 35 -7.86 1.02 4.14
CA ASN A 35 -7.77 0.23 5.37
C ASN A 35 -7.49 1.06 6.63
N GLY A 36 -7.45 2.39 6.51
CA GLY A 36 -7.21 3.32 7.61
C GLY A 36 -5.72 3.51 7.98
N MET A 37 -4.80 2.77 7.37
CA MET A 37 -3.37 2.75 7.75
C MET A 37 -2.43 3.26 6.65
N ASP A 38 -2.98 3.88 5.61
CA ASP A 38 -2.17 4.49 4.57
C ASP A 38 -1.55 5.82 5.05
N PHE A 39 -0.50 6.29 4.38
CA PHE A 39 0.04 7.63 4.60
C PHE A 39 -1.01 8.70 4.26
N LYS A 40 -0.98 9.86 4.91
CA LYS A 40 -1.91 10.97 4.64
C LYS A 40 -1.85 11.42 3.19
N ALA A 41 -0.69 11.37 2.55
CA ALA A 41 -0.52 11.64 1.13
C ALA A 41 -1.46 10.82 0.24
N ILE A 42 -1.77 9.56 0.60
CA ILE A 42 -2.69 8.69 -0.15
C ILE A 42 -4.12 9.22 -0.08
N TYR A 43 -4.56 9.64 1.09
CA TYR A 43 -5.90 10.22 1.26
C TYR A 43 -6.02 11.56 0.55
N HIS A 44 -4.98 12.41 0.60
CA HIS A 44 -4.94 13.67 -0.15
C HIS A 44 -5.02 13.42 -1.67
N LEU A 45 -4.31 12.40 -2.17
CA LEU A 45 -4.41 12.03 -3.58
C LEU A 45 -5.78 11.48 -3.94
N TRP A 46 -6.42 10.72 -3.05
CA TRP A 46 -7.78 10.26 -3.28
C TRP A 46 -8.77 11.44 -3.44
N GLU A 47 -8.66 12.48 -2.60
CA GLU A 47 -9.45 13.70 -2.77
C GLU A 47 -9.16 14.40 -4.10
N GLN A 48 -7.89 14.44 -4.55
CA GLN A 48 -7.54 14.98 -5.86
C GLN A 48 -8.11 14.15 -7.02
N VAL A 49 -8.13 12.81 -6.89
CA VAL A 49 -8.77 11.91 -7.85
C VAL A 49 -10.25 12.25 -7.97
N LYS A 50 -10.98 12.35 -6.85
CA LYS A 50 -12.40 12.75 -6.85
C LYS A 50 -12.58 14.09 -7.54
N ALA A 51 -11.86 15.12 -7.09
CA ALA A 51 -11.97 16.46 -7.64
C ALA A 51 -11.70 16.54 -9.16
N LYS A 52 -10.83 15.65 -9.69
CA LYS A 52 -10.46 15.63 -11.09
C LYS A 52 -11.40 14.81 -11.96
N PHE A 53 -11.87 13.66 -11.50
CA PHE A 53 -12.57 12.70 -12.36
C PHE A 53 -14.10 12.73 -12.20
N GLU A 54 -14.65 13.12 -11.05
CA GLU A 54 -16.10 13.27 -10.88
C GLU A 54 -16.72 14.31 -11.84
N PRO A 55 -16.10 15.47 -12.09
CA PRO A 55 -16.60 16.41 -13.10
C PRO A 55 -16.62 15.86 -14.54
N LEU A 56 -15.87 14.78 -14.79
CA LEU A 56 -15.86 14.07 -16.08
C LEU A 56 -16.95 12.99 -16.17
N GLY A 57 -17.80 12.86 -15.14
CA GLY A 57 -18.86 11.86 -15.06
C GLY A 57 -18.40 10.49 -14.56
N VAL A 58 -17.17 10.36 -14.02
CA VAL A 58 -16.65 9.13 -13.45
C VAL A 58 -17.05 9.06 -11.97
N VAL A 59 -17.68 7.97 -11.54
CA VAL A 59 -18.04 7.77 -10.13
C VAL A 59 -16.77 7.44 -9.33
N CYS A 60 -16.60 8.05 -8.15
CA CYS A 60 -15.49 7.74 -7.24
C CYS A 60 -16.04 7.09 -5.95
N THR A 61 -15.67 5.84 -5.72
CA THR A 61 -16.18 5.06 -4.57
C THR A 61 -15.05 4.66 -3.65
N GLU A 62 -15.22 4.93 -2.35
CA GLU A 62 -14.33 4.44 -1.30
C GLU A 62 -14.94 3.21 -0.64
N LEU A 63 -14.19 2.10 -0.65
CA LEU A 63 -14.51 0.87 0.09
C LEU A 63 -13.66 0.79 1.35
N LYS A 64 -14.25 0.21 2.40
CA LYS A 64 -13.58 0.03 3.70
C LYS A 64 -13.61 -1.43 4.12
N PRO A 65 -12.70 -1.87 4.99
CA PRO A 65 -12.74 -3.19 5.60
C PRO A 65 -13.99 -3.34 6.47
N LYS A 66 -14.37 -4.59 6.73
CA LYS A 66 -15.48 -4.91 7.63
C LYS A 66 -15.19 -4.45 9.07
N ASN A 67 -13.95 -4.64 9.50
CA ASN A 67 -13.47 -4.27 10.83
C ASN A 67 -12.37 -3.22 10.71
N GLU A 68 -12.18 -2.45 11.76
CA GLU A 68 -11.03 -1.56 11.86
C GLU A 68 -9.72 -2.37 11.94
N PHE A 69 -8.66 -1.85 11.34
CA PHE A 69 -7.36 -2.51 11.28
C PHE A 69 -6.83 -2.90 12.68
N LEU A 70 -6.87 -1.98 13.64
CA LEU A 70 -6.35 -2.23 14.99
C LEU A 70 -7.19 -3.26 15.75
N PHE A 71 -8.51 -3.30 15.52
CA PHE A 71 -9.37 -4.34 16.08
C PHE A 71 -8.97 -5.73 15.57
N ASP A 72 -8.80 -5.90 14.27
CA ASP A 72 -8.36 -7.17 13.70
C ASP A 72 -6.94 -7.54 14.16
N MET A 73 -6.05 -6.55 14.27
CA MET A 73 -4.66 -6.78 14.66
C MET A 73 -4.52 -7.27 16.11
N PHE A 74 -5.35 -6.77 17.04
CA PHE A 74 -5.16 -6.98 18.46
C PHE A 74 -6.31 -7.67 19.20
N GLU A 75 -7.55 -7.54 18.74
CA GLU A 75 -8.71 -7.83 19.57
C GLU A 75 -9.60 -8.94 19.02
N ARG A 76 -9.65 -9.11 17.70
CA ARG A 76 -10.51 -10.11 17.06
C ARG A 76 -10.09 -11.52 17.43
N TRP A 77 -11.02 -12.29 17.97
CA TRP A 77 -10.80 -13.73 18.21
C TRP A 77 -10.92 -14.53 16.91
N LYS A 78 -10.03 -15.49 16.73
CA LYS A 78 -10.00 -16.40 15.60
C LYS A 78 -9.52 -17.79 16.02
N GLU A 79 -9.98 -18.80 15.32
CA GLU A 79 -9.49 -20.17 15.45
C GLU A 79 -8.32 -20.39 14.48
N LYS A 80 -7.20 -20.93 14.97
CA LYS A 80 -6.10 -21.40 14.13
C LYS A 80 -6.53 -22.63 13.36
N ARG A 81 -6.37 -22.61 12.04
CA ARG A 81 -6.83 -23.69 11.15
C ARG A 81 -6.12 -25.03 11.37
N ASP A 82 -4.87 -24.99 11.82
CA ASP A 82 -4.01 -26.15 12.02
C ASP A 82 -4.17 -26.80 13.40
N THR A 83 -4.46 -26.03 14.42
CA THR A 83 -4.53 -26.50 15.81
C THR A 83 -5.90 -26.44 16.44
N GLY A 84 -6.86 -25.68 15.88
CA GLY A 84 -8.16 -25.39 16.50
C GLY A 84 -8.08 -24.46 17.71
N GLU A 85 -6.90 -23.94 18.04
CA GLU A 85 -6.69 -23.05 19.16
C GLU A 85 -7.30 -21.68 18.91
N MET A 86 -8.05 -21.16 19.88
CA MET A 86 -8.55 -19.78 19.85
C MET A 86 -7.44 -18.79 20.19
N VAL A 87 -7.15 -17.87 19.30
CA VAL A 87 -6.15 -16.81 19.48
C VAL A 87 -6.75 -15.44 19.23
N GLN A 88 -6.19 -14.45 19.91
CA GLN A 88 -6.63 -13.06 19.82
C GLN A 88 -5.69 -12.28 18.89
N GLY A 89 -6.28 -11.51 18.00
CA GLY A 89 -5.57 -10.67 17.04
C GLY A 89 -4.86 -11.44 15.92
N ASP A 90 -4.54 -10.71 14.84
CA ASP A 90 -3.76 -11.25 13.72
C ASP A 90 -2.26 -10.96 13.87
N GLY A 91 -1.87 -10.03 14.76
CA GLY A 91 -0.49 -9.61 14.94
C GLY A 91 0.11 -8.96 13.70
N TRP A 92 1.43 -9.03 13.55
CA TRP A 92 2.12 -8.57 12.35
C TRP A 92 1.84 -9.48 11.16
N CYS A 93 1.39 -8.90 10.04
CA CYS A 93 1.18 -9.63 8.79
C CYS A 93 2.33 -9.39 7.82
N GLY A 94 3.22 -10.37 7.70
CA GLY A 94 4.24 -10.42 6.66
C GLY A 94 3.77 -11.20 5.41
N GLY A 95 4.52 -11.12 4.32
CA GLY A 95 4.20 -11.84 3.07
C GLY A 95 2.86 -11.39 2.46
N GLY A 96 1.92 -12.31 2.30
CA GLY A 96 0.55 -12.02 1.85
C GLY A 96 -0.26 -11.40 2.96
N CYS A 97 -0.25 -10.07 3.04
CA CYS A 97 -0.91 -9.31 4.09
C CYS A 97 -2.43 -9.49 4.04
N ARG A 98 -3.04 -9.80 5.19
CA ARG A 98 -4.49 -9.96 5.33
C ARG A 98 -5.23 -8.70 4.84
N TRP A 99 -4.88 -7.54 5.35
CA TRP A 99 -5.61 -6.29 5.06
C TRP A 99 -5.27 -5.68 3.70
N GLY A 100 -3.98 -5.50 3.43
CA GLY A 100 -3.50 -4.81 2.24
C GLY A 100 -3.52 -5.66 0.97
N THR A 101 -3.74 -6.97 1.08
CA THR A 101 -3.78 -7.89 -0.06
C THR A 101 -5.09 -8.67 -0.08
N PHE A 102 -5.30 -9.61 0.82
CA PHE A 102 -6.43 -10.53 0.71
C PHE A 102 -7.78 -9.85 0.88
N GLU A 103 -7.97 -9.07 1.94
CA GLU A 103 -9.24 -8.41 2.21
C GLU A 103 -9.55 -7.33 1.18
N LYS A 104 -8.54 -6.53 0.80
CA LYS A 104 -8.66 -5.55 -0.27
C LYS A 104 -9.11 -6.20 -1.58
N ILE A 105 -8.42 -7.26 -2.01
CA ILE A 105 -8.74 -7.96 -3.26
C ILE A 105 -10.14 -8.57 -3.19
N SER A 106 -10.48 -9.27 -2.11
CA SER A 106 -11.79 -9.92 -1.95
C SER A 106 -12.93 -8.90 -1.93
N THR A 107 -12.75 -7.76 -1.27
CA THR A 107 -13.75 -6.69 -1.20
C THR A 107 -13.98 -6.03 -2.56
N ILE A 108 -12.90 -5.67 -3.26
CA ILE A 108 -12.99 -5.09 -4.61
C ILE A 108 -13.59 -6.11 -5.58
N ASN A 109 -13.20 -7.38 -5.52
CA ASN A 109 -13.72 -8.44 -6.37
C ASN A 109 -15.23 -8.63 -6.18
N LYS A 110 -15.68 -8.71 -4.93
CA LYS A 110 -17.12 -8.83 -4.62
C LYS A 110 -17.89 -7.65 -5.18
N TYR A 111 -17.46 -6.44 -4.87
CA TYR A 111 -18.10 -5.19 -5.33
C TYR A 111 -18.19 -5.14 -6.86
N SER A 112 -17.14 -5.55 -7.55
CA SER A 112 -17.08 -5.51 -9.01
C SER A 112 -17.95 -6.60 -9.65
N LYS A 113 -17.99 -7.80 -9.07
CA LYS A 113 -18.85 -8.91 -9.53
C LYS A 113 -20.33 -8.58 -9.34
N ASP A 114 -20.70 -7.96 -8.23
CA ASP A 114 -22.08 -7.51 -7.96
C ASP A 114 -22.57 -6.49 -9.02
N LYS A 115 -21.64 -5.74 -9.64
CA LYS A 115 -21.91 -4.79 -10.75
C LYS A 115 -21.73 -5.40 -12.15
N ASN A 116 -21.36 -6.66 -12.27
CA ASN A 116 -20.97 -7.31 -13.54
C ASN A 116 -19.95 -6.45 -14.32
N ALA A 117 -18.92 -5.98 -13.63
CA ALA A 117 -17.94 -5.03 -14.15
C ALA A 117 -16.64 -5.70 -14.61
N THR A 118 -16.02 -5.15 -15.65
CA THR A 118 -14.61 -5.37 -15.98
C THR A 118 -13.75 -4.44 -15.13
N VAL A 119 -12.67 -4.97 -14.52
CA VAL A 119 -11.81 -4.22 -13.59
C VAL A 119 -10.45 -3.97 -14.22
N TYR A 120 -10.08 -2.71 -14.38
CA TYR A 120 -8.71 -2.31 -14.69
C TYR A 120 -7.86 -2.35 -13.43
N VAL A 121 -6.71 -3.04 -13.50
CA VAL A 121 -5.75 -3.19 -12.40
C VAL A 121 -4.42 -2.59 -12.81
N GLY A 122 -3.87 -1.71 -11.96
CA GLY A 122 -2.57 -1.08 -12.18
C GLY A 122 -1.43 -2.05 -11.91
N LEU A 123 -1.17 -2.94 -12.86
CA LEU A 123 -0.02 -3.84 -12.90
C LEU A 123 0.84 -3.45 -14.10
N ALA A 124 2.07 -3.00 -13.81
CA ALA A 124 3.02 -2.61 -14.83
C ALA A 124 3.64 -3.84 -15.53
N LYS A 125 4.21 -3.65 -16.72
CA LYS A 125 4.83 -4.71 -17.51
C LYS A 125 5.86 -5.55 -16.76
N ASP A 126 6.56 -4.97 -15.81
CA ASP A 126 7.59 -5.64 -15.00
C ASP A 126 6.99 -6.50 -13.84
N GLU A 127 5.66 -6.62 -13.75
CA GLU A 127 4.95 -7.45 -12.77
C GLU A 127 4.30 -8.72 -13.38
N GLN A 128 4.92 -9.34 -14.39
CA GLN A 128 4.39 -10.45 -15.19
C GLN A 128 3.78 -11.59 -14.37
N LYS A 129 4.43 -11.98 -13.26
CA LYS A 129 3.92 -13.05 -12.39
C LYS A 129 2.53 -12.75 -11.83
N ARG A 130 2.24 -11.48 -11.53
CA ARG A 130 0.93 -11.06 -11.00
C ARG A 130 -0.11 -10.94 -12.11
N ILE A 131 0.34 -10.61 -13.31
CA ILE A 131 -0.53 -10.48 -14.49
C ILE A 131 -1.06 -11.85 -14.91
N LEU A 132 -0.20 -12.88 -14.89
CA LEU A 132 -0.59 -14.27 -15.20
C LEU A 132 -1.62 -14.86 -14.22
N ASP A 133 -1.69 -14.34 -13.01
CA ASP A 133 -2.61 -14.78 -11.94
C ASP A 133 -3.93 -13.97 -11.92
N LEU A 134 -4.19 -13.12 -12.93
CA LEU A 134 -5.41 -12.31 -12.98
C LEU A 134 -6.65 -13.15 -13.29
N GLU A 135 -7.75 -12.84 -12.61
CA GLU A 135 -9.08 -13.38 -12.89
C GLU A 135 -9.64 -12.80 -14.22
N ASP A 136 -10.46 -13.56 -14.94
CA ASP A 136 -10.97 -13.25 -16.30
C ASP A 136 -11.67 -11.90 -16.43
N PHE A 137 -12.27 -11.37 -15.35
CA PHE A 137 -12.94 -10.06 -15.36
C PHE A 137 -11.98 -8.89 -15.10
N LYS A 138 -10.68 -9.15 -14.97
CA LYS A 138 -9.64 -8.14 -14.71
C LYS A 138 -8.75 -7.97 -15.92
N VAL A 139 -8.33 -6.75 -16.16
CA VAL A 139 -7.42 -6.36 -17.25
C VAL A 139 -6.28 -5.53 -16.70
N ALA A 140 -5.06 -5.75 -17.19
CA ALA A 140 -3.86 -4.99 -16.83
C ALA A 140 -3.42 -4.08 -17.99
N PRO A 141 -4.07 -2.94 -18.22
CA PRO A 141 -3.83 -2.13 -19.41
C PRO A 141 -2.41 -1.55 -19.49
N LEU A 142 -1.72 -1.39 -18.37
CA LEU A 142 -0.32 -0.93 -18.38
C LEU A 142 0.61 -1.94 -19.05
N ASP A 143 0.35 -3.24 -18.90
CA ASP A 143 1.08 -4.30 -19.61
C ASP A 143 0.78 -4.25 -21.12
N ASP A 144 -0.49 -4.17 -21.50
CA ASP A 144 -0.92 -4.02 -22.90
C ASP A 144 -0.26 -2.81 -23.58
N TRP A 145 -0.05 -1.73 -22.82
CA TRP A 145 0.63 -0.52 -23.31
C TRP A 145 2.15 -0.57 -23.15
N ASN A 146 2.70 -1.70 -22.68
CA ASN A 146 4.14 -1.90 -22.50
C ASN A 146 4.80 -0.88 -21.54
N LEU A 147 4.08 -0.45 -20.50
CA LEU A 147 4.54 0.53 -19.51
C LEU A 147 5.13 -0.16 -18.27
N THR A 148 6.35 0.25 -17.91
CA THR A 148 7.03 -0.18 -16.69
C THR A 148 6.65 0.69 -15.49
N GLN A 149 7.00 0.27 -14.26
CA GLN A 149 6.84 1.09 -13.06
C GLN A 149 7.58 2.45 -13.16
N ALA A 150 8.72 2.48 -13.85
CA ALA A 150 9.45 3.72 -14.10
C ALA A 150 8.70 4.65 -15.05
N ASP A 151 8.07 4.10 -16.10
CA ASP A 151 7.22 4.88 -17.00
C ASP A 151 5.99 5.41 -16.27
N CYS A 152 5.38 4.61 -15.39
CA CYS A 152 4.27 5.05 -14.55
C CYS A 152 4.65 6.24 -13.68
N LEU A 153 5.82 6.22 -13.05
CA LEU A 153 6.29 7.34 -12.22
C LEU A 153 6.50 8.62 -13.06
N LYS A 154 7.02 8.48 -14.27
CA LYS A 154 7.18 9.59 -15.21
C LYS A 154 5.82 10.16 -15.61
N ILE A 155 4.87 9.32 -16.01
CA ILE A 155 3.50 9.73 -16.36
C ILE A 155 2.84 10.49 -15.20
N ASN A 156 2.97 10.01 -13.98
CA ASN A 156 2.41 10.66 -12.81
C ASN A 156 3.03 12.05 -12.60
N ARG A 157 4.35 12.18 -12.68
CA ARG A 157 5.04 13.47 -12.52
C ARG A 157 4.65 14.47 -13.61
N GLU A 158 4.49 14.02 -14.85
CA GLU A 158 3.99 14.82 -15.97
C GLU A 158 2.55 15.30 -15.75
N ASN A 159 1.74 14.55 -15.03
CA ASN A 159 0.37 14.92 -14.64
C ASN A 159 0.30 15.68 -13.30
N GLY A 160 1.45 16.05 -12.71
CA GLY A 160 1.51 16.81 -11.45
C GLY A 160 1.23 15.98 -10.19
N VAL A 161 1.17 14.66 -10.30
CA VAL A 161 0.97 13.77 -9.15
C VAL A 161 2.25 13.68 -8.32
N LYS A 162 2.13 13.96 -7.03
CA LYS A 162 3.20 13.87 -6.03
C LYS A 162 2.64 13.26 -4.76
N TRP A 163 3.40 12.39 -4.11
CA TRP A 163 3.03 11.75 -2.84
C TRP A 163 3.64 12.53 -1.67
N LEU A 164 3.23 13.81 -1.55
CA LEU A 164 3.77 14.71 -0.55
C LEU A 164 3.21 14.40 0.84
N GLU A 165 4.10 14.09 1.76
CA GLU A 165 3.83 13.90 3.18
C GLU A 165 4.62 14.91 3.99
N GLN A 166 4.00 15.52 5.00
CA GLN A 166 4.70 16.45 5.87
C GLN A 166 5.43 15.65 6.96
N ALA A 167 6.77 15.75 6.96
CA ALA A 167 7.62 15.17 8.00
C ALA A 167 7.42 15.87 9.35
N ASP A 168 7.77 15.21 10.45
CA ASP A 168 7.57 15.75 11.81
C ASP A 168 8.42 17.02 12.11
N ASN A 169 9.43 17.29 11.29
CA ASN A 169 10.22 18.55 11.31
C ASN A 169 9.60 19.68 10.48
N GLY A 170 8.44 19.45 9.85
CA GLY A 170 7.72 20.40 9.01
C GLY A 170 8.10 20.40 7.52
N GLU A 171 9.14 19.66 7.12
CA GLU A 171 9.52 19.54 5.71
C GLU A 171 8.51 18.69 4.92
N TRP A 172 8.34 19.01 3.64
CA TRP A 172 7.57 18.18 2.73
C TRP A 172 8.48 17.22 2.00
N VAL A 173 8.18 15.93 2.08
CA VAL A 173 8.91 14.87 1.38
C VAL A 173 8.00 14.14 0.40
N ASP A 174 8.51 13.80 -0.78
CA ASP A 174 7.82 12.88 -1.67
C ASP A 174 8.11 11.45 -1.22
N LEU A 175 7.06 10.71 -0.90
CA LEU A 175 7.21 9.34 -0.38
C LEU A 175 7.96 8.41 -1.34
N TYR A 176 7.89 8.62 -2.67
CA TYR A 176 8.65 7.82 -3.64
C TYR A 176 10.15 8.17 -3.70
N ASP A 177 10.59 9.25 -3.06
CA ASP A 177 12.02 9.55 -2.90
C ASP A 177 12.62 8.79 -1.70
N ILE A 178 11.81 8.38 -0.73
CA ILE A 178 12.24 7.77 0.53
C ILE A 178 11.70 6.34 0.75
N LEU A 179 10.78 5.86 -0.07
CA LEU A 179 10.20 4.52 0.00
C LEU A 179 10.23 3.88 -1.39
N ASP A 180 10.48 2.57 -1.45
CA ASP A 180 10.38 1.80 -2.71
C ASP A 180 8.92 1.64 -3.16
N ARG A 181 7.99 1.57 -2.20
CA ARG A 181 6.55 1.49 -2.40
C ARG A 181 5.81 2.31 -1.36
N VAL A 182 4.84 3.08 -1.81
CA VAL A 182 3.89 3.70 -0.91
C VAL A 182 2.78 2.68 -0.60
N SER A 183 2.87 2.07 0.58
CA SER A 183 1.92 1.14 1.17
C SER A 183 1.56 1.64 2.58
N CYS A 184 0.76 0.88 3.35
CA CYS A 184 0.49 1.24 4.75
C CYS A 184 1.79 1.63 5.48
N TRP A 185 1.75 2.67 6.28
CA TRP A 185 2.93 3.12 7.03
C TRP A 185 3.44 2.05 8.01
N CYS A 186 2.54 1.21 8.56
CA CYS A 186 2.82 0.11 9.47
C CYS A 186 3.08 -1.25 8.78
N CYS A 187 3.34 -1.27 7.47
CA CYS A 187 3.48 -2.51 6.72
C CYS A 187 4.71 -3.33 7.14
N ALA A 188 4.49 -4.55 7.64
CA ALA A 188 5.58 -5.47 7.99
C ALA A 188 6.43 -5.92 6.77
N ASN A 189 5.99 -5.69 5.53
CA ASN A 189 6.77 -5.98 4.33
C ASN A 189 7.73 -4.87 3.92
N LYS A 190 7.76 -3.74 4.65
CA LYS A 190 8.76 -2.69 4.39
C LYS A 190 10.18 -3.22 4.61
N ASN A 191 11.09 -2.83 3.73
CA ASN A 191 12.50 -3.16 3.90
C ASN A 191 13.16 -2.25 4.95
N LEU A 192 14.42 -2.55 5.30
CA LEU A 192 15.13 -1.82 6.35
C LEU A 192 15.38 -0.34 5.99
N TRP A 193 15.58 -0.04 4.70
CA TRP A 193 15.73 1.33 4.20
C TRP A 193 14.43 2.13 4.37
N GLU A 194 13.30 1.54 4.03
CA GLU A 194 11.99 2.17 4.21
C GLU A 194 11.67 2.43 5.69
N LEU A 195 11.96 1.45 6.57
CA LEU A 195 11.78 1.60 8.02
C LEU A 195 12.69 2.68 8.61
N TYR A 196 13.97 2.76 8.15
CA TYR A 196 14.89 3.82 8.52
C TYR A 196 14.35 5.21 8.14
N ASN A 197 13.79 5.35 6.93
CA ASN A 197 13.23 6.62 6.49
C ASN A 197 11.95 6.99 7.26
N ILE A 198 11.11 6.03 7.62
CA ILE A 198 9.96 6.29 8.51
C ILE A 198 10.45 6.77 9.88
N TRP A 199 11.46 6.12 10.47
CA TRP A 199 12.05 6.57 11.72
C TRP A 199 12.65 7.98 11.61
N LYS A 200 13.36 8.27 10.53
CA LYS A 200 14.05 9.54 10.31
C LYS A 200 13.11 10.72 10.10
N TYR A 201 12.10 10.55 9.25
CA TYR A 201 11.21 11.64 8.83
C TYR A 201 9.94 11.75 9.66
N PHE A 202 9.48 10.66 10.26
CA PHE A 202 8.19 10.57 10.96
C PHE A 202 8.32 9.93 12.35
N PRO A 203 9.28 10.37 13.20
CA PRO A 203 9.55 9.74 14.49
C PRO A 203 8.36 9.82 15.47
N LYS A 204 7.58 10.89 15.42
CA LYS A 204 6.42 11.11 16.31
C LYS A 204 5.11 10.61 15.70
N THR A 205 4.94 10.76 14.38
CA THR A 205 3.69 10.44 13.70
C THR A 205 3.58 8.94 13.43
N TYR A 206 4.49 8.36 12.65
CA TYR A 206 4.37 6.96 12.22
C TYR A 206 5.27 6.01 13.00
N TRP A 207 6.49 6.42 13.35
CA TRP A 207 7.39 5.55 14.11
C TRP A 207 6.88 5.30 15.53
N GLN A 208 6.35 6.31 16.20
CA GLN A 208 5.69 6.14 17.50
C GLN A 208 4.51 5.18 17.40
N GLY A 209 3.70 5.27 16.34
CA GLY A 209 2.62 4.31 16.09
C GLY A 209 3.11 2.86 15.93
N LEU A 210 4.26 2.64 15.28
CA LEU A 210 4.89 1.31 15.21
C LEU A 210 5.34 0.82 16.60
N LYS A 211 5.89 1.70 17.45
CA LYS A 211 6.27 1.36 18.82
C LYS A 211 5.05 1.00 19.67
N ASP A 212 3.96 1.76 19.53
CA ASP A 212 2.72 1.50 20.25
C ASP A 212 2.11 0.14 19.83
N MET A 213 2.17 -0.19 18.55
CA MET A 213 1.76 -1.52 18.05
C MET A 213 2.68 -2.63 18.60
N GLN A 214 3.99 -2.42 18.56
CA GLN A 214 4.96 -3.42 19.04
C GLN A 214 4.84 -3.65 20.54
N SER A 215 4.49 -2.64 21.34
CA SER A 215 4.31 -2.80 22.79
C SER A 215 3.15 -3.73 23.18
N ARG A 216 2.25 -4.02 22.23
CA ARG A 216 1.09 -4.92 22.39
C ARG A 216 1.34 -6.31 21.80
N LEU A 217 2.50 -6.57 21.19
CA LEU A 217 2.84 -7.82 20.51
C LEU A 217 4.19 -8.33 20.98
N ASP A 218 4.24 -9.59 21.39
CA ASP A 218 5.49 -10.26 21.77
C ASP A 218 6.35 -10.57 20.55
N GLU A 219 5.71 -10.92 19.41
CA GLU A 219 6.42 -11.21 18.18
C GLU A 219 7.00 -9.96 17.54
N PRO A 220 8.26 -10.00 17.06
CA PRO A 220 8.88 -8.87 16.41
C PRO A 220 8.25 -8.62 15.03
N MET A 221 8.18 -7.34 14.64
CA MET A 221 7.69 -6.93 13.31
C MET A 221 8.49 -7.57 12.17
N LYS A 222 9.80 -7.81 12.38
CA LYS A 222 10.75 -8.31 11.38
C LYS A 222 11.69 -9.34 12.00
N ASN A 223 12.35 -10.10 11.12
CA ASN A 223 13.43 -11.01 11.47
C ASN A 223 14.70 -10.60 10.72
N PHE A 224 15.32 -9.50 11.13
CA PHE A 224 16.61 -9.09 10.60
C PHE A 224 17.76 -9.73 11.37
N LYS A 225 18.86 -10.02 10.65
CA LYS A 225 20.08 -10.58 11.23
C LYS A 225 21.31 -9.89 10.65
N ASN A 226 22.17 -9.45 11.52
CA ASN A 226 23.40 -8.75 11.14
C ASN A 226 24.56 -9.16 12.06
N LYS A 227 25.78 -9.27 11.51
CA LYS A 227 26.97 -9.63 12.31
C LYS A 227 27.27 -8.65 13.46
N LYS A 228 26.93 -7.37 13.27
CA LYS A 228 27.19 -6.31 14.26
C LYS A 228 26.11 -6.25 15.36
N PHE A 229 24.85 -6.47 14.99
CA PHE A 229 23.70 -6.25 15.87
C PHE A 229 23.01 -7.55 16.30
N GLY A 230 23.45 -8.71 15.80
CA GLY A 230 22.77 -9.99 16.06
C GLY A 230 21.43 -10.10 15.34
N GLU A 231 20.44 -10.69 16.00
CA GLU A 231 19.05 -10.71 15.54
C GLU A 231 18.32 -9.47 16.06
N TYR A 232 17.63 -8.76 15.17
CA TYR A 232 16.86 -7.57 15.52
C TYR A 232 15.67 -7.45 14.56
N GLY A 233 14.55 -7.03 15.09
CA GLY A 233 13.34 -6.96 14.27
C GLY A 233 12.16 -6.44 15.04
N ASN A 234 12.27 -6.42 16.36
CA ASN A 234 11.42 -5.64 17.22
C ASN A 234 11.63 -4.15 16.93
N VAL A 235 10.57 -3.35 16.92
CA VAL A 235 10.63 -1.93 16.57
C VAL A 235 11.58 -1.15 17.49
N PHE A 236 11.64 -1.50 18.78
CA PHE A 236 12.55 -0.88 19.74
C PHE A 236 14.03 -1.22 19.47
N ASP A 237 14.32 -2.43 19.00
CA ASP A 237 15.69 -2.81 18.62
C ASP A 237 16.11 -2.14 17.30
N LEU A 238 15.19 -2.01 16.34
CA LEU A 238 15.41 -1.23 15.12
C LEU A 238 15.74 0.23 15.44
N GLU A 239 15.01 0.86 16.39
CA GLU A 239 15.28 2.22 16.83
C GLU A 239 16.71 2.36 17.36
N LYS A 240 17.15 1.48 18.29
CA LYS A 240 18.53 1.46 18.82
C LYS A 240 19.57 1.31 17.71
N VAL A 241 19.29 0.45 16.71
CA VAL A 241 20.18 0.26 15.56
C VAL A 241 20.31 1.57 14.76
N PHE A 242 19.22 2.27 14.50
CA PHE A 242 19.22 3.54 13.78
C PHE A 242 19.88 4.67 14.59
N GLU A 243 19.60 4.76 15.89
CA GLU A 243 20.25 5.71 16.81
C GLU A 243 21.77 5.51 16.93
N SER A 244 22.26 4.28 16.71
CA SER A 244 23.71 4.01 16.66
C SER A 244 24.43 4.61 15.44
N GLY A 245 23.72 5.32 14.57
CA GLY A 245 24.23 5.91 13.35
C GLY A 245 24.28 4.94 12.16
N TYR A 246 23.66 3.77 12.27
CA TYR A 246 23.57 2.83 11.15
C TYR A 246 22.57 3.31 10.12
N VAL A 247 23.05 3.55 8.89
CA VAL A 247 22.23 3.88 7.73
C VAL A 247 22.15 2.66 6.81
N PRO A 248 20.96 2.06 6.62
CA PRO A 248 20.81 0.92 5.71
C PRO A 248 21.14 1.31 4.27
N LYS A 249 21.72 0.36 3.52
CA LYS A 249 21.93 0.56 2.08
C LYS A 249 20.58 0.51 1.36
N HIS A 250 20.35 1.49 0.49
CA HIS A 250 19.23 1.45 -0.43
C HIS A 250 19.53 0.45 -1.54
N ILE A 251 18.88 -0.71 -1.49
CA ILE A 251 18.96 -1.72 -2.56
C ILE A 251 17.62 -1.65 -3.29
N ARG A 252 17.53 -0.78 -4.31
CA ARG A 252 16.36 -0.84 -5.21
C ARG A 252 16.27 -2.23 -5.80
N LYS A 253 15.21 -2.96 -5.51
CA LYS A 253 14.86 -4.14 -6.29
C LYS A 253 14.43 -3.63 -7.67
N ARG A 254 15.26 -3.89 -8.66
CA ARG A 254 14.95 -3.69 -10.08
C ARG A 254 13.90 -4.68 -10.50
#